data_db767a2f08736ba138e0b306a128579c
#
_entry.id   db767a2f08736ba138e0b306a128579c
#
_cell.length_a   1.000
_cell.length_b   1.000
_cell.length_c   1.000
_cell.angle_alpha   90.00
_cell.angle_beta   90.00
_cell.angle_gamma   90.00
#
_symmetry.space_group_name_H-M   'P 1'
#
loop_
_entity.id
_entity.type
_entity.pdbx_description
1 polymer ?
#
loop_
_entity_poly.entity_id
_entity_poly.type
_entity_poly.pdbx_seq_one_letter_code
_entity_poly.pdbx_strand_id
1 'polypeptide(L)'
;MKASVLSVSCYFGALWTLVAGASIPRYFQKHAITRRDLTSTQVQQELGGLVSNTTLIFGPDDPRFNNVTSRWTDFSRPHIQVIIEPGLESDVPTIVQYCNENSIEFLAVSGGHGLAASLGTFNGIQIGMRQLNNISIQPSGKSAWFQGGLTVLPVIQYLWDKGFVTTTGGCECVGMLGAGLGGGHGRFEGLYGLISDNILQLNVVLANGSTVRVNATSHSDLLWGMKGAGHNFGIVTSYEMNIFPRGPDTWHYHNYVWRGQQLETVFNALNVFHGNDTTPVNMAFNAGSFLMNTTITSEEPIIFWSFAYRGTAEEAEKYLAPFNAIEAVYEEMGDVPYPQIPKAQGTSMSDPICQHGNVHRTSTVFLRVWNATAERLIFEGFKQRVAQDPVLAAGANIMHEGYSTEGVEAVASASSAYPFRSDRHLTLFNAIVPHNDTAREQAAWAWAAEVRDQWNAGQPGRLLDAYVNYANGFETLEQRYGHESWRLERLRSLKAQYDPDNCFRYYNPIIVN
;
A
#
# COMPACT_ATOMS: atom_id res chain seq x y z
N MET A 1 -53.17 0.19 -40.32
CA MET A 1 -52.65 -0.20 -39.03
C MET A 1 -51.24 0.38 -38.89
N LYS A 2 -51.12 1.46 -38.12
CA LYS A 2 -49.83 2.14 -37.89
C LYS A 2 -49.18 1.50 -36.65
N ALA A 3 -48.01 0.90 -36.79
CA ALA A 3 -47.21 0.43 -35.69
C ALA A 3 -46.33 1.59 -35.19
N SER A 4 -46.56 2.03 -33.98
CA SER A 4 -45.73 3.01 -33.28
C SER A 4 -44.53 2.32 -32.68
N VAL A 5 -43.33 2.76 -33.10
CA VAL A 5 -42.04 2.39 -32.50
C VAL A 5 -41.87 3.25 -31.25
N LEU A 6 -41.91 2.64 -30.09
CA LEU A 6 -41.47 3.24 -28.83
C LEU A 6 -39.94 3.29 -28.78
N SER A 7 -39.40 4.50 -28.90
CA SER A 7 -37.97 4.72 -28.61
C SER A 7 -37.79 4.78 -27.08
N VAL A 8 -37.09 3.82 -26.53
CA VAL A 8 -36.59 3.87 -25.15
C VAL A 8 -35.32 4.71 -25.16
N SER A 9 -35.46 5.97 -24.81
CA SER A 9 -34.34 6.84 -24.50
C SER A 9 -33.84 6.49 -23.11
N CYS A 10 -32.72 5.73 -23.02
CA CYS A 10 -31.96 5.58 -21.79
C CYS A 10 -31.37 6.94 -21.44
N TYR A 11 -31.88 7.54 -20.39
CA TYR A 11 -31.26 8.67 -19.72
C TYR A 11 -29.97 8.17 -19.03
N PHE A 12 -28.85 8.25 -19.72
CA PHE A 12 -27.53 8.36 -19.08
C PHE A 12 -27.34 9.82 -18.68
N GLY A 13 -28.07 10.21 -17.64
CA GLY A 13 -28.03 11.52 -17.04
C GLY A 13 -27.15 11.51 -15.81
N ALA A 14 -25.96 12.09 -15.95
CA ALA A 14 -25.33 12.92 -14.94
C ALA A 14 -25.08 12.31 -13.55
N LEU A 15 -23.96 11.60 -13.41
CA LEU A 15 -23.17 11.63 -12.19
C LEU A 15 -21.72 12.08 -12.50
N TRP A 16 -21.61 13.16 -13.29
CA TRP A 16 -20.36 13.85 -13.64
C TRP A 16 -20.25 15.19 -12.91
N THR A 17 -20.58 15.21 -11.63
CA THR A 17 -20.17 16.32 -10.78
C THR A 17 -19.52 15.72 -9.58
N LEU A 18 -18.19 15.76 -9.54
CA LEU A 18 -17.40 15.78 -8.33
C LEU A 18 -15.93 15.37 -8.59
N VAL A 19 -15.32 16.03 -9.59
CA VAL A 19 -13.86 16.22 -9.55
C VAL A 19 -13.58 17.73 -9.73
N ALA A 20 -14.49 18.56 -9.27
CA ALA A 20 -14.20 19.96 -9.01
C ALA A 20 -13.97 20.08 -7.51
N GLY A 21 -12.69 20.14 -7.09
CA GLY A 21 -12.24 20.51 -5.76
C GLY A 21 -13.13 20.00 -4.62
N ALA A 22 -12.87 18.79 -4.13
CA ALA A 22 -13.47 18.37 -2.88
C ALA A 22 -13.14 19.46 -1.85
N SER A 23 -14.13 20.29 -1.51
CA SER A 23 -13.98 21.32 -0.49
C SER A 23 -13.57 20.59 0.78
N ILE A 24 -12.43 20.97 1.33
CA ILE A 24 -11.97 20.44 2.61
C ILE A 24 -13.13 20.61 3.60
N PRO A 25 -13.66 19.54 4.21
CA PRO A 25 -14.73 19.65 5.18
C PRO A 25 -14.40 20.70 6.25
N ARG A 26 -15.40 21.39 6.79
CA ARG A 26 -15.17 22.47 7.80
C ARG A 26 -14.32 22.02 8.98
N TYR A 27 -14.41 20.75 9.36
CA TYR A 27 -13.57 20.12 10.38
C TYR A 27 -12.06 20.24 10.04
N PHE A 28 -11.71 20.15 8.76
CA PHE A 28 -10.34 20.29 8.28
C PHE A 28 -9.90 21.74 8.05
N GLN A 29 -10.81 22.71 8.18
CA GLN A 29 -10.55 24.14 7.99
C GLN A 29 -10.22 24.86 9.29
N LYS A 30 -10.26 24.20 10.46
CA LYS A 30 -10.12 24.83 11.77
C LYS A 30 -8.77 25.52 12.01
N HIS A 31 -7.74 25.10 11.30
CA HIS A 31 -6.43 25.74 11.31
C HIS A 31 -6.04 26.06 9.86
N ALA A 32 -6.60 27.18 9.34
CA ALA A 32 -6.14 27.71 8.07
C ALA A 32 -4.64 28.05 8.22
N ILE A 33 -3.82 27.49 7.32
CA ILE A 33 -2.40 27.82 7.22
C ILE A 33 -2.30 29.32 7.04
N THR A 34 -1.66 29.99 7.97
CA THR A 34 -1.42 31.44 7.88
C THR A 34 -0.10 31.75 7.21
N ARG A 35 0.84 30.81 7.21
CA ARG A 35 2.19 31.00 6.67
C ARG A 35 2.36 30.23 5.36
N ARG A 36 2.13 30.92 4.24
CA ARG A 36 2.16 30.34 2.89
C ARG A 36 3.52 30.43 2.19
N ASP A 37 4.42 31.29 2.65
CA ASP A 37 5.71 31.56 2.03
C ASP A 37 6.84 31.16 2.99
N LEU A 38 7.12 29.86 3.06
CA LEU A 38 8.21 29.31 3.85
C LEU A 38 9.49 29.25 3.02
N THR A 39 10.59 29.74 3.60
CA THR A 39 11.92 29.52 3.05
C THR A 39 12.75 28.63 3.97
N SER A 40 13.60 27.79 3.40
CA SER A 40 14.51 26.95 4.18
C SER A 40 15.47 27.79 5.04
N THR A 41 15.91 28.95 4.56
CA THR A 41 16.75 29.87 5.32
C THR A 41 16.08 30.37 6.60
N GLN A 42 14.78 30.73 6.51
CA GLN A 42 14.04 31.16 7.67
C GLN A 42 13.82 30.02 8.67
N VAL A 43 13.40 28.84 8.19
CA VAL A 43 13.23 27.65 9.04
C VAL A 43 14.56 27.27 9.71
N GLN A 44 15.69 27.36 8.98
CA GLN A 44 17.02 27.11 9.54
C GLN A 44 17.38 28.10 10.65
N GLN A 45 17.05 29.38 10.49
CA GLN A 45 17.30 30.40 11.50
C GLN A 45 16.46 30.20 12.77
N GLU A 46 15.20 29.84 12.61
CA GLU A 46 14.24 29.70 13.71
C GLU A 46 14.37 28.35 14.44
N LEU A 47 14.57 27.25 13.70
CA LEU A 47 14.54 25.88 14.21
C LEU A 47 15.93 25.23 14.35
N GLY A 48 16.90 25.63 13.51
CA GLY A 48 18.18 24.93 13.40
C GLY A 48 18.98 24.83 14.71
N GLY A 49 18.81 25.81 15.61
CA GLY A 49 19.44 25.78 16.95
C GLY A 49 18.70 24.95 17.99
N LEU A 50 17.49 24.47 17.68
CA LEU A 50 16.63 23.71 18.59
C LEU A 50 16.65 22.20 18.31
N VAL A 51 17.19 21.79 17.18
CA VAL A 51 17.32 20.38 16.75
C VAL A 51 18.78 19.96 16.73
N SER A 52 19.04 18.65 16.57
CA SER A 52 20.40 18.13 16.48
C SER A 52 21.18 18.71 15.29
N ASN A 53 22.49 18.78 15.39
CA ASN A 53 23.37 19.27 14.31
C ASN A 53 23.42 18.34 13.09
N THR A 54 22.85 17.15 13.19
CA THR A 54 22.69 16.17 12.09
C THR A 54 21.35 16.31 11.37
N THR A 55 20.43 17.11 11.90
CA THR A 55 19.17 17.42 11.22
C THR A 55 19.43 18.32 10.01
N LEU A 56 18.87 17.93 8.87
CA LEU A 56 19.00 18.67 7.62
C LEU A 56 17.74 19.48 7.35
N ILE A 57 17.90 20.76 7.01
CA ILE A 57 16.79 21.67 6.63
C ILE A 57 17.16 22.28 5.28
N PHE A 58 16.34 22.04 4.26
CA PHE A 58 16.60 22.54 2.92
C PHE A 58 15.31 22.75 2.11
N GLY A 59 15.41 23.52 1.04
CA GLY A 59 14.30 23.91 0.18
C GLY A 59 14.55 23.58 -1.29
N PRO A 60 13.72 24.12 -2.21
CA PRO A 60 13.76 23.83 -3.64
C PRO A 60 15.08 24.11 -4.34
N ASP A 61 15.91 25.01 -3.80
CA ASP A 61 17.22 25.36 -4.36
C ASP A 61 18.30 24.31 -4.04
N ASP A 62 18.03 23.35 -3.14
CA ASP A 62 18.96 22.27 -2.81
C ASP A 62 18.85 21.14 -3.85
N PRO A 63 19.99 20.65 -4.41
CA PRO A 63 19.96 19.59 -5.42
C PRO A 63 19.32 18.26 -4.96
N ARG A 64 19.24 18.02 -3.65
CA ARG A 64 18.59 16.84 -3.06
C ARG A 64 17.06 16.93 -3.09
N PHE A 65 16.50 18.14 -3.19
CA PHE A 65 15.07 18.41 -2.99
C PHE A 65 14.19 17.54 -3.89
N ASN A 66 14.48 17.51 -5.19
CA ASN A 66 13.68 16.73 -6.15
C ASN A 66 13.71 15.23 -5.87
N ASN A 67 14.85 14.70 -5.44
CA ASN A 67 14.96 13.27 -5.09
C ASN A 67 14.18 12.94 -3.81
N VAL A 68 14.27 13.79 -2.79
CA VAL A 68 13.62 13.54 -1.48
C VAL A 68 12.11 13.77 -1.53
N THR A 69 11.64 14.67 -2.42
CA THR A 69 10.20 14.89 -2.65
C THR A 69 9.60 13.98 -3.72
N SER A 70 10.42 13.22 -4.43
CA SER A 70 9.94 12.24 -5.40
C SER A 70 9.06 11.19 -4.75
N ARG A 71 7.93 10.91 -5.37
CA ARG A 71 6.95 9.94 -4.91
C ARG A 71 6.76 8.84 -5.95
N TRP A 72 6.29 7.69 -5.50
CA TRP A 72 5.92 6.60 -6.39
C TRP A 72 4.89 7.05 -7.44
N THR A 73 3.92 7.86 -7.03
CA THR A 73 2.97 8.47 -7.97
C THR A 73 2.96 9.99 -7.91
N ASP A 74 2.87 10.61 -9.07
CA ASP A 74 2.65 12.06 -9.22
C ASP A 74 1.16 12.42 -9.18
N PHE A 75 0.27 11.45 -8.98
CA PHE A 75 -1.12 11.74 -8.68
C PHE A 75 -1.25 12.47 -7.34
N SER A 76 -1.92 13.62 -7.36
CA SER A 76 -2.15 14.43 -6.15
C SER A 76 -0.88 14.68 -5.34
N ARG A 77 0.19 15.15 -6.01
CA ARG A 77 1.46 15.49 -5.32
C ARG A 77 1.24 16.56 -4.25
N PRO A 78 1.76 16.35 -3.03
CA PRO A 78 1.80 17.39 -2.01
C PRO A 78 2.69 18.55 -2.46
N HIS A 79 2.32 19.78 -2.11
CA HIS A 79 3.17 20.96 -2.30
C HIS A 79 4.14 21.07 -1.12
N ILE A 80 5.39 20.68 -1.34
CA ILE A 80 6.45 20.74 -0.34
C ILE A 80 7.20 22.06 -0.49
N GLN A 81 7.24 22.86 0.56
CA GLN A 81 8.01 24.13 0.59
C GLN A 81 9.39 23.94 1.20
N VAL A 82 9.47 23.18 2.29
CA VAL A 82 10.72 22.89 3.01
C VAL A 82 10.75 21.43 3.41
N ILE A 83 11.93 20.85 3.38
CA ILE A 83 12.21 19.51 3.89
C ILE A 83 13.00 19.63 5.19
N ILE A 84 12.59 18.85 6.19
CA ILE A 84 13.37 18.63 7.40
C ILE A 84 13.60 17.12 7.51
N GLU A 85 14.85 16.68 7.47
CA GLU A 85 15.25 15.31 7.75
C GLU A 85 15.84 15.25 9.16
N PRO A 86 15.07 14.79 10.18
CA PRO A 86 15.55 14.71 11.56
C PRO A 86 16.72 13.75 11.67
N GLY A 87 17.78 14.19 12.32
CA GLY A 87 18.97 13.38 12.59
C GLY A 87 18.80 12.45 13.78
N LEU A 88 17.94 12.82 14.73
CA LEU A 88 17.60 12.04 15.92
C LEU A 88 16.07 11.91 16.07
N GLU A 89 15.60 10.86 16.72
CA GLU A 89 14.17 10.70 17.05
C GLU A 89 13.64 11.86 17.90
N SER A 90 14.47 12.41 18.79
CA SER A 90 14.16 13.56 19.66
C SER A 90 13.94 14.87 18.90
N ASP A 91 14.35 14.99 17.65
CA ASP A 91 14.13 16.20 16.86
C ASP A 91 12.68 16.29 16.35
N VAL A 92 12.02 15.14 16.14
CA VAL A 92 10.67 15.09 15.56
C VAL A 92 9.64 15.83 16.41
N PRO A 93 9.54 15.66 17.75
CA PRO A 93 8.62 16.43 18.57
C PRO A 93 8.91 17.94 18.50
N THR A 94 10.17 18.37 18.47
CA THR A 94 10.56 19.78 18.34
C THR A 94 10.11 20.36 16.99
N ILE A 95 10.26 19.60 15.91
CA ILE A 95 9.78 19.99 14.57
C ILE A 95 8.27 20.15 14.56
N VAL A 96 7.52 19.19 15.14
CA VAL A 96 6.03 19.26 15.21
C VAL A 96 5.58 20.47 16.04
N GLN A 97 6.23 20.74 17.20
CA GLN A 97 5.92 21.91 18.02
C GLN A 97 6.18 23.21 17.25
N TYR A 98 7.33 23.32 16.58
CA TYR A 98 7.64 24.47 15.72
C TYR A 98 6.58 24.68 14.63
N CYS A 99 6.15 23.63 13.98
CA CYS A 99 5.08 23.71 12.97
C CYS A 99 3.77 24.23 13.56
N ASN A 100 3.37 23.71 14.73
CA ASN A 100 2.15 24.14 15.42
C ASN A 100 2.20 25.61 15.85
N GLU A 101 3.30 26.05 16.48
CA GLU A 101 3.49 27.43 16.94
C GLU A 101 3.47 28.44 15.79
N ASN A 102 3.91 28.02 14.60
CA ASN A 102 3.97 28.86 13.41
C ASN A 102 2.80 28.63 12.43
N SER A 103 1.78 27.84 12.80
CA SER A 103 0.66 27.48 11.93
C SER A 103 1.08 26.93 10.56
N ILE A 104 2.05 26.02 10.55
CA ILE A 104 2.61 25.35 9.38
C ILE A 104 2.09 23.92 9.31
N GLU A 105 1.64 23.49 8.15
CA GLU A 105 1.31 22.08 7.92
C GLU A 105 2.57 21.22 7.85
N PHE A 106 2.48 19.99 8.35
CA PHE A 106 3.57 19.02 8.28
C PHE A 106 3.10 17.67 7.78
N LEU A 107 3.98 16.95 7.07
CA LEU A 107 3.73 15.63 6.51
C LEU A 107 4.96 14.74 6.72
N ALA A 108 4.82 13.68 7.51
CA ALA A 108 5.89 12.69 7.68
C ALA A 108 5.94 11.73 6.48
N VAL A 109 7.14 11.50 5.94
CA VAL A 109 7.36 10.64 4.76
C VAL A 109 8.53 9.69 5.00
N SER A 110 8.29 8.38 4.78
CA SER A 110 9.31 7.33 4.70
C SER A 110 9.57 6.94 3.23
N GLY A 111 8.91 5.90 2.68
CA GLY A 111 9.10 5.45 1.29
C GLY A 111 8.39 6.29 0.21
N GLY A 112 7.39 7.10 0.55
CA GLY A 112 6.70 7.96 -0.42
C GLY A 112 5.71 7.25 -1.35
N HIS A 113 5.19 6.07 -0.97
CA HIS A 113 4.26 5.25 -1.78
C HIS A 113 2.77 5.57 -1.58
N GLY A 114 2.40 6.55 -0.77
CA GLY A 114 0.99 6.89 -0.53
C GLY A 114 0.25 7.30 -1.81
N LEU A 115 -0.97 6.79 -2.00
CA LEU A 115 -1.82 6.97 -3.19
C LEU A 115 -2.96 7.97 -2.99
N ALA A 116 -3.24 8.40 -1.75
CA ALA A 116 -4.45 9.13 -1.42
C ALA A 116 -4.52 10.51 -2.08
N ALA A 117 -5.67 10.82 -2.69
CA ALA A 117 -5.96 12.12 -3.31
C ALA A 117 -5.82 13.30 -2.32
N SER A 118 -6.07 13.05 -1.03
CA SER A 118 -5.91 14.06 0.03
C SER A 118 -4.48 14.60 0.18
N LEU A 119 -3.46 13.87 -0.30
CA LEU A 119 -2.07 14.36 -0.31
C LEU A 119 -1.92 15.64 -1.13
N GLY A 120 -2.66 15.81 -2.22
CA GLY A 120 -2.63 17.01 -3.05
C GLY A 120 -3.16 18.28 -2.38
N THR A 121 -3.77 18.17 -1.20
CA THR A 121 -4.21 19.33 -0.41
C THR A 121 -3.14 19.85 0.54
N PHE A 122 -2.01 19.14 0.68
CA PHE A 122 -0.91 19.50 1.55
C PHE A 122 -0.08 20.67 0.98
N ASN A 123 0.28 21.61 1.87
CA ASN A 123 1.19 22.71 1.53
C ASN A 123 2.01 23.12 2.77
N GLY A 124 3.27 22.67 2.88
CA GLY A 124 4.05 22.93 4.09
C GLY A 124 5.40 22.22 4.17
N ILE A 125 5.72 21.73 5.36
CA ILE A 125 7.01 21.08 5.68
C ILE A 125 6.87 19.55 5.56
N GLN A 126 7.72 18.94 4.73
CA GLN A 126 7.91 17.50 4.75
C GLN A 126 8.92 17.12 5.84
N ILE A 127 8.51 16.24 6.75
CA ILE A 127 9.40 15.59 7.72
C ILE A 127 9.88 14.28 7.08
N GLY A 128 11.10 14.30 6.52
CA GLY A 128 11.70 13.16 5.83
C GLY A 128 12.33 12.18 6.82
N MET A 129 11.73 11.03 7.01
CA MET A 129 12.17 10.08 8.06
C MET A 129 13.42 9.27 7.69
N ARG A 130 13.95 9.37 6.48
CA ARG A 130 14.98 8.46 5.92
C ARG A 130 16.28 8.37 6.72
N GLN A 131 16.67 9.41 7.47
CA GLN A 131 17.84 9.34 8.34
C GLN A 131 17.61 8.44 9.58
N LEU A 132 16.35 8.27 10.01
CA LEU A 132 15.97 7.38 11.11
C LEU A 132 15.83 5.95 10.59
N ASN A 133 16.95 5.27 10.37
CA ASN A 133 17.03 3.97 9.67
C ASN A 133 17.80 2.89 10.41
N ASN A 134 17.97 3.02 11.71
CA ASN A 134 18.68 2.02 12.53
C ASN A 134 17.79 0.81 12.84
N ILE A 135 18.44 -0.39 12.94
CA ILE A 135 17.84 -1.65 13.39
C ILE A 135 18.65 -2.19 14.57
N SER A 136 17.97 -2.56 15.66
CA SER A 136 18.60 -3.10 16.86
C SER A 136 17.87 -4.34 17.36
N ILE A 137 18.49 -5.51 17.21
CA ILE A 137 17.95 -6.78 17.71
C ILE A 137 18.06 -6.81 19.24
N GLN A 138 16.97 -7.18 19.91
CA GLN A 138 16.97 -7.33 21.36
C GLN A 138 17.80 -8.54 21.79
N PRO A 139 18.45 -8.49 22.98
CA PRO A 139 19.29 -9.60 23.45
C PRO A 139 18.56 -10.95 23.54
N SER A 140 17.24 -10.93 23.65
CA SER A 140 16.42 -12.15 23.65
C SER A 140 16.35 -12.86 22.31
N GLY A 141 16.68 -12.17 21.19
CA GLY A 141 16.48 -12.66 19.83
C GLY A 141 15.02 -12.84 19.42
N LYS A 142 14.06 -12.31 20.18
CA LYS A 142 12.61 -12.45 19.89
C LYS A 142 12.01 -11.23 19.24
N SER A 143 12.63 -10.08 19.37
CA SER A 143 12.17 -8.81 18.80
C SER A 143 13.34 -7.94 18.37
N ALA A 144 13.04 -6.94 17.57
CA ALA A 144 13.98 -5.90 17.18
C ALA A 144 13.28 -4.54 17.13
N TRP A 145 14.05 -3.49 17.45
CA TRP A 145 13.66 -2.11 17.21
C TRP A 145 14.05 -1.68 15.81
N PHE A 146 13.14 -0.96 15.19
CA PHE A 146 13.27 -0.41 13.85
C PHE A 146 12.93 1.08 13.91
N GLN A 147 13.73 1.92 13.28
CA GLN A 147 13.39 3.34 13.14
C GLN A 147 12.41 3.57 11.96
N GLY A 148 11.64 4.65 12.06
CA GLY A 148 10.48 4.92 11.20
C GLY A 148 10.77 5.22 9.73
N GLY A 149 12.03 5.48 9.39
CA GLY A 149 12.47 5.77 8.01
C GLY A 149 12.85 4.55 7.17
N LEU A 150 12.86 3.36 7.75
CA LEU A 150 13.25 2.13 7.06
C LEU A 150 12.28 1.76 5.93
N THR A 151 12.86 1.33 4.80
CA THR A 151 12.16 0.59 3.74
C THR A 151 12.35 -0.92 3.92
N VAL A 152 11.65 -1.70 3.09
CA VAL A 152 11.66 -3.18 3.20
C VAL A 152 13.04 -3.77 2.93
N LEU A 153 13.78 -3.30 1.91
CA LEU A 153 15.06 -3.87 1.52
C LEU A 153 16.08 -3.97 2.67
N PRO A 154 16.46 -2.88 3.37
CA PRO A 154 17.43 -2.96 4.46
C PRO A 154 16.96 -3.85 5.61
N VAL A 155 15.66 -3.95 5.88
CA VAL A 155 15.11 -4.83 6.91
C VAL A 155 15.33 -6.30 6.53
N ILE A 156 14.98 -6.68 5.29
CA ILE A 156 15.19 -8.05 4.82
C ILE A 156 16.66 -8.43 4.89
N GLN A 157 17.56 -7.61 4.35
CA GLN A 157 19.00 -7.89 4.30
C GLN A 157 19.61 -7.99 5.70
N TYR A 158 19.36 -6.99 6.55
CA TYR A 158 19.93 -6.96 7.89
C TYR A 158 19.51 -8.16 8.75
N LEU A 159 18.20 -8.46 8.77
CA LEU A 159 17.71 -9.58 9.58
C LEU A 159 18.19 -10.93 9.04
N TRP A 160 18.19 -11.12 7.73
CA TRP A 160 18.68 -12.35 7.11
C TRP A 160 20.13 -12.64 7.46
N ASP A 161 21.00 -11.64 7.38
CA ASP A 161 22.43 -11.77 7.73
C ASP A 161 22.64 -12.09 9.22
N LYS A 162 21.69 -11.72 10.07
CA LYS A 162 21.69 -12.04 11.51
C LYS A 162 20.97 -13.34 11.86
N GLY A 163 20.46 -14.09 10.86
CA GLY A 163 19.74 -15.35 11.07
C GLY A 163 18.26 -15.20 11.42
N PHE A 164 17.68 -14.04 11.14
CA PHE A 164 16.28 -13.73 11.43
C PHE A 164 15.48 -13.29 10.20
N VAL A 165 14.17 -13.29 10.35
CA VAL A 165 13.18 -12.68 9.45
C VAL A 165 12.09 -12.00 10.26
N THR A 166 11.29 -11.16 9.60
CA THR A 166 10.02 -10.62 10.12
C THR A 166 9.02 -10.46 8.97
N THR A 167 7.76 -10.17 9.28
CA THR A 167 6.79 -9.81 8.26
C THR A 167 7.14 -8.46 7.65
N THR A 168 7.24 -8.39 6.33
CA THR A 168 7.51 -7.17 5.55
C THR A 168 6.55 -7.10 4.37
N GLY A 169 6.42 -5.93 3.75
CA GLY A 169 5.77 -5.83 2.44
C GLY A 169 6.48 -6.63 1.34
N GLY A 170 5.82 -6.81 0.21
CA GLY A 170 6.34 -7.55 -0.95
C GLY A 170 7.40 -6.79 -1.75
N CYS A 171 7.35 -5.46 -1.80
CA CYS A 171 8.24 -4.61 -2.60
C CYS A 171 9.35 -3.98 -1.75
N GLU A 172 10.59 -4.05 -2.25
CA GLU A 172 11.79 -3.56 -1.53
C GLU A 172 11.78 -2.06 -1.24
N CYS A 173 11.16 -1.26 -2.11
CA CYS A 173 11.15 0.20 -2.04
C CYS A 173 10.11 0.79 -1.10
N VAL A 174 9.13 0.01 -0.67
CA VAL A 174 8.03 0.49 0.18
C VAL A 174 8.52 0.76 1.60
N GLY A 175 8.05 1.84 2.22
CA GLY A 175 8.31 2.13 3.63
C GLY A 175 7.72 1.05 4.53
N MET A 176 8.57 0.42 5.34
CA MET A 176 8.20 -0.73 6.17
C MET A 176 7.02 -0.42 7.09
N LEU A 177 7.14 0.66 7.87
CA LEU A 177 6.10 1.03 8.82
C LEU A 177 4.89 1.65 8.14
N GLY A 178 5.07 2.42 7.05
CA GLY A 178 3.95 2.99 6.30
C GLY A 178 2.95 1.91 5.87
N ALA A 179 3.43 0.78 5.35
CA ALA A 179 2.60 -0.38 5.06
C ALA A 179 2.02 -1.01 6.35
N GLY A 180 2.83 -1.16 7.39
CA GLY A 180 2.44 -1.76 8.67
C GLY A 180 1.31 -1.03 9.40
N LEU A 181 1.27 0.31 9.33
CA LEU A 181 0.21 1.11 9.95
C LEU A 181 -1.18 0.87 9.31
N GLY A 182 -1.23 0.37 8.08
CA GLY A 182 -2.45 -0.02 7.39
C GLY A 182 -2.71 -1.54 7.36
N GLY A 183 -2.03 -2.32 8.20
CA GLY A 183 -2.07 -3.78 8.21
C GLY A 183 -0.75 -4.36 7.71
N GLY A 184 -0.49 -4.31 6.42
CA GLY A 184 0.75 -4.72 5.77
C GLY A 184 0.80 -6.20 5.43
N HIS A 185 0.41 -6.55 4.20
CA HIS A 185 0.52 -7.88 3.61
C HIS A 185 1.94 -8.20 3.16
N GLY A 186 2.33 -9.47 3.19
CA GLY A 186 3.63 -9.90 2.72
C GLY A 186 3.92 -11.39 2.88
N ARG A 187 5.13 -11.78 2.46
CA ARG A 187 5.52 -13.18 2.26
C ARG A 187 5.47 -14.08 3.51
N PHE A 188 5.46 -13.53 4.69
CA PHE A 188 5.43 -14.29 5.95
C PHE A 188 4.08 -14.25 6.67
N GLU A 189 3.03 -13.64 6.08
CA GLU A 189 1.76 -13.46 6.78
C GLU A 189 1.03 -14.79 7.06
N GLY A 190 1.21 -15.80 6.21
CA GLY A 190 0.67 -17.13 6.47
C GLY A 190 1.23 -17.79 7.73
N LEU A 191 2.49 -17.48 8.08
CA LEU A 191 3.15 -18.00 9.28
C LEU A 191 2.95 -17.10 10.49
N TYR A 192 3.00 -15.78 10.31
CA TYR A 192 3.18 -14.83 11.42
C TYR A 192 2.16 -13.71 11.45
N GLY A 193 1.16 -13.71 10.57
CA GLY A 193 0.19 -12.61 10.44
C GLY A 193 0.76 -11.38 9.72
N LEU A 194 0.00 -10.30 9.73
CA LEU A 194 0.34 -9.03 9.10
C LEU A 194 1.55 -8.35 9.76
N ILE A 195 2.15 -7.35 9.09
CA ILE A 195 3.17 -6.50 9.71
C ILE A 195 2.63 -5.91 11.03
N SER A 196 1.40 -5.37 11.01
CA SER A 196 0.76 -4.79 12.19
C SER A 196 0.58 -5.76 13.36
N ASP A 197 0.36 -7.04 13.08
CA ASP A 197 0.17 -8.05 14.12
C ASP A 197 1.46 -8.27 14.92
N ASN A 198 2.60 -8.07 14.28
CA ASN A 198 3.92 -8.24 14.88
C ASN A 198 4.44 -6.99 15.61
N ILE A 199 3.77 -5.85 15.54
CA ILE A 199 4.13 -4.64 16.29
C ILE A 199 3.82 -4.86 17.77
N LEU A 200 4.86 -4.78 18.61
CA LEU A 200 4.77 -4.91 20.06
C LEU A 200 4.57 -3.54 20.73
N GLN A 201 5.32 -2.54 20.27
CA GLN A 201 5.23 -1.17 20.77
C GLN A 201 5.77 -0.16 19.77
N LEU A 202 5.37 1.12 19.97
CA LEU A 202 5.77 2.25 19.12
C LEU A 202 6.14 3.47 19.98
N ASN A 203 7.11 4.24 19.51
CA ASN A 203 7.36 5.62 19.97
C ASN A 203 6.62 6.55 19.01
N VAL A 204 5.64 7.28 19.50
CA VAL A 204 4.74 8.10 18.67
C VAL A 204 4.81 9.55 19.10
N VAL A 205 5.03 10.45 18.14
CA VAL A 205 4.87 11.89 18.31
C VAL A 205 3.44 12.25 17.89
N LEU A 206 2.65 12.74 18.85
CA LEU A 206 1.27 13.14 18.65
C LEU A 206 1.17 14.51 17.95
N ALA A 207 -0.04 14.88 17.53
CA ALA A 207 -0.31 16.13 16.83
C ALA A 207 0.15 17.39 17.59
N ASN A 208 0.14 17.37 18.93
CA ASN A 208 0.62 18.47 19.76
C ASN A 208 2.14 18.49 20.02
N GLY A 209 2.89 17.56 19.38
CA GLY A 209 4.33 17.41 19.58
C GLY A 209 4.74 16.62 20.83
N SER A 210 3.81 16.11 21.65
CA SER A 210 4.16 15.23 22.77
C SER A 210 4.56 13.84 22.27
N THR A 211 5.51 13.20 22.95
CA THR A 211 5.95 11.84 22.65
C THR A 211 5.32 10.86 23.63
N VAL A 212 4.72 9.80 23.12
CA VAL A 212 4.12 8.73 23.92
C VAL A 212 4.67 7.36 23.52
N ARG A 213 4.80 6.47 24.53
CA ARG A 213 5.06 5.05 24.30
C ARG A 213 3.73 4.33 24.19
N VAL A 214 3.49 3.67 23.06
CA VAL A 214 2.25 2.96 22.74
C VAL A 214 2.50 1.47 22.75
N ASN A 215 1.85 0.73 23.68
CA ASN A 215 1.97 -0.73 23.79
C ASN A 215 0.74 -1.30 24.53
N ALA A 216 0.74 -2.61 24.83
CA ALA A 216 -0.37 -3.29 25.47
C ALA A 216 -0.74 -2.76 26.87
N THR A 217 0.17 -2.07 27.57
CA THR A 217 -0.02 -1.54 28.93
C THR A 217 -0.02 0.00 29.00
N SER A 218 0.36 0.67 27.90
CA SER A 218 0.38 2.12 27.80
C SER A 218 -0.25 2.55 26.49
N HIS A 219 -1.32 3.36 26.54
CA HIS A 219 -2.08 3.78 25.35
C HIS A 219 -2.54 2.57 24.50
N SER A 220 -3.06 1.54 25.15
CA SER A 220 -3.46 0.30 24.48
C SER A 220 -4.63 0.49 23.50
N ASP A 221 -5.46 1.48 23.72
CA ASP A 221 -6.49 1.95 22.80
C ASP A 221 -5.88 2.49 21.50
N LEU A 222 -4.83 3.31 21.62
CA LEU A 222 -4.09 3.82 20.47
C LEU A 222 -3.34 2.71 19.76
N LEU A 223 -2.75 1.72 20.46
CA LEU A 223 -2.11 0.56 19.84
C LEU A 223 -3.09 -0.17 18.92
N TRP A 224 -4.34 -0.33 19.34
CA TRP A 224 -5.39 -0.91 18.53
C TRP A 224 -5.59 -0.13 17.21
N GLY A 225 -5.67 1.21 17.28
CA GLY A 225 -5.82 2.09 16.12
C GLY A 225 -4.59 2.09 15.21
N MET A 226 -3.38 2.06 15.79
CA MET A 226 -2.11 2.02 15.05
C MET A 226 -1.96 0.75 14.19
N LYS A 227 -2.65 -0.34 14.57
CA LYS A 227 -2.67 -1.61 13.83
C LYS A 227 -3.81 -1.65 12.82
N GLY A 228 -3.71 -0.86 11.74
CA GLY A 228 -4.65 -0.85 10.62
C GLY A 228 -5.14 0.55 10.19
N ALA A 229 -5.06 1.57 11.09
CA ALA A 229 -5.45 2.95 10.79
C ALA A 229 -4.41 3.97 11.29
N GLY A 230 -3.18 3.54 11.53
CA GLY A 230 -2.16 4.29 12.26
C GLY A 230 -1.71 5.59 11.59
N HIS A 231 -1.90 5.75 10.29
CA HIS A 231 -1.61 6.99 9.55
C HIS A 231 -2.37 8.22 10.08
N ASN A 232 -3.41 8.00 10.90
CA ASN A 232 -4.32 9.04 11.38
C ASN A 232 -3.99 9.60 12.76
N PHE A 233 -2.96 9.06 13.47
CA PHE A 233 -2.84 9.32 14.91
C PHE A 233 -1.51 9.90 15.37
N GLY A 234 -0.46 9.84 14.55
CA GLY A 234 0.85 10.36 14.96
C GLY A 234 1.98 9.98 14.02
N ILE A 235 3.16 10.53 14.28
CA ILE A 235 4.41 10.21 13.61
C ILE A 235 5.15 9.18 14.45
N VAL A 236 5.41 8.02 13.90
CA VAL A 236 6.18 6.97 14.59
C VAL A 236 7.65 7.15 14.30
N THR A 237 8.45 7.39 15.33
CA THR A 237 9.89 7.56 15.21
C THR A 237 10.63 6.23 15.25
N SER A 238 10.16 5.30 16.06
CA SER A 238 10.65 3.92 16.13
C SER A 238 9.58 2.97 16.65
N TYR A 239 9.75 1.69 16.38
CA TYR A 239 8.82 0.63 16.76
C TYR A 239 9.54 -0.68 17.00
N GLU A 240 9.02 -1.51 17.90
CA GLU A 240 9.50 -2.85 18.17
C GLU A 240 8.55 -3.88 17.55
N MET A 241 9.12 -4.86 16.85
CA MET A 241 8.38 -5.97 16.26
C MET A 241 8.98 -7.32 16.62
N ASN A 242 8.15 -8.36 16.58
CA ASN A 242 8.60 -9.73 16.60
C ASN A 242 9.55 -10.01 15.43
N ILE A 243 10.61 -10.75 15.70
CA ILE A 243 11.48 -11.38 14.70
C ILE A 243 11.48 -12.89 14.94
N PHE A 244 11.74 -13.65 13.89
CA PHE A 244 11.67 -15.10 13.89
C PHE A 244 12.95 -15.69 13.31
N PRO A 245 13.35 -16.92 13.67
CA PRO A 245 14.43 -17.61 12.99
C PRO A 245 14.17 -17.65 11.48
N ARG A 246 15.19 -17.37 10.68
CA ARG A 246 15.03 -17.25 9.22
C ARG A 246 14.54 -18.55 8.54
N GLY A 247 14.74 -19.72 9.19
CA GLY A 247 14.32 -21.01 8.68
C GLY A 247 15.22 -21.51 7.53
N PRO A 248 14.66 -22.11 6.46
CA PRO A 248 15.45 -22.66 5.37
C PRO A 248 16.22 -21.56 4.63
N ASP A 249 17.44 -21.89 4.21
CA ASP A 249 18.26 -20.98 3.42
C ASP A 249 17.79 -20.87 1.96
N THR A 250 17.02 -21.85 1.51
CA THR A 250 16.56 -21.97 0.12
C THR A 250 15.07 -21.67 0.02
N TRP A 251 14.72 -20.85 -0.96
CA TRP A 251 13.38 -20.58 -1.40
C TRP A 251 13.28 -20.89 -2.89
N HIS A 252 12.23 -21.59 -3.29
CA HIS A 252 11.93 -21.86 -4.69
C HIS A 252 10.99 -20.79 -5.26
N TYR A 253 11.32 -20.23 -6.43
CA TYR A 253 10.39 -19.41 -7.20
C TYR A 253 10.08 -20.07 -8.52
N HIS A 254 8.85 -19.87 -9.03
CA HIS A 254 8.43 -20.32 -10.33
C HIS A 254 7.50 -19.25 -10.96
N ASN A 255 7.94 -18.72 -12.08
CA ASN A 255 7.26 -17.70 -12.85
C ASN A 255 6.70 -18.34 -14.12
N TYR A 256 5.42 -18.12 -14.40
CA TYR A 256 4.74 -18.59 -15.60
C TYR A 256 4.21 -17.44 -16.40
N VAL A 257 4.18 -17.59 -17.72
CA VAL A 257 3.48 -16.70 -18.64
C VAL A 257 2.55 -17.52 -19.51
N TRP A 258 1.25 -17.24 -19.43
CA TRP A 258 0.22 -17.88 -20.25
C TRP A 258 -0.46 -16.88 -21.19
N ARG A 259 -1.02 -17.42 -22.29
CA ARG A 259 -1.91 -16.68 -23.18
C ARG A 259 -3.34 -16.68 -22.63
N GLY A 260 -4.16 -15.73 -23.09
CA GLY A 260 -5.54 -15.55 -22.65
C GLY A 260 -6.44 -16.79 -22.81
N GLN A 261 -6.11 -17.68 -23.72
CA GLN A 261 -6.83 -18.96 -23.90
C GLN A 261 -6.75 -19.89 -22.67
N GLN A 262 -5.74 -19.74 -21.83
CA GLN A 262 -5.56 -20.55 -20.62
C GLN A 262 -6.23 -19.94 -19.38
N LEU A 263 -6.90 -18.79 -19.48
CA LEU A 263 -7.38 -18.01 -18.35
C LEU A 263 -8.23 -18.86 -17.38
N GLU A 264 -9.28 -19.52 -17.88
CA GLU A 264 -10.17 -20.29 -17.02
C GLU A 264 -9.44 -21.49 -16.39
N THR A 265 -8.53 -22.13 -17.13
CA THR A 265 -7.72 -23.23 -16.60
C THR A 265 -6.83 -22.75 -15.46
N VAL A 266 -6.16 -21.62 -15.62
CA VAL A 266 -5.28 -21.02 -14.61
C VAL A 266 -6.09 -20.61 -13.37
N PHE A 267 -7.17 -19.84 -13.53
CA PHE A 267 -7.96 -19.38 -12.38
C PHE A 267 -8.71 -20.51 -11.67
N ASN A 268 -9.12 -21.56 -12.37
CA ASN A 268 -9.66 -22.75 -11.73
C ASN A 268 -8.59 -23.51 -10.93
N ALA A 269 -7.36 -23.63 -11.45
CA ALA A 269 -6.25 -24.22 -10.72
C ALA A 269 -5.90 -23.39 -9.47
N LEU A 270 -5.90 -22.05 -9.56
CA LEU A 270 -5.69 -21.14 -8.43
C LEU A 270 -6.79 -21.30 -7.38
N ASN A 271 -8.06 -21.41 -7.78
CA ASN A 271 -9.16 -21.65 -6.84
C ASN A 271 -9.03 -23.00 -6.12
N VAL A 272 -8.58 -24.04 -6.79
CA VAL A 272 -8.28 -25.34 -6.15
C VAL A 272 -7.10 -25.19 -5.18
N PHE A 273 -6.05 -24.48 -5.60
CA PHE A 273 -4.86 -24.23 -4.78
C PHE A 273 -5.18 -23.46 -3.49
N HIS A 274 -6.05 -22.45 -3.57
CA HIS A 274 -6.50 -21.62 -2.45
C HIS A 274 -7.77 -22.17 -1.75
N GLY A 275 -8.33 -23.28 -2.23
CA GLY A 275 -9.62 -23.78 -1.78
C GLY A 275 -9.64 -24.21 -0.32
N ASN A 276 -10.82 -24.02 0.34
CA ASN A 276 -11.12 -24.52 1.68
C ASN A 276 -10.14 -24.11 2.79
N ASP A 277 -9.60 -22.89 2.75
CA ASP A 277 -8.66 -22.35 3.76
C ASP A 277 -7.35 -23.17 3.87
N THR A 278 -6.91 -23.78 2.80
CA THR A 278 -5.79 -24.72 2.80
C THR A 278 -4.55 -24.24 2.05
N THR A 279 -4.45 -22.95 1.70
CA THR A 279 -3.22 -22.44 1.08
C THR A 279 -2.02 -22.73 1.97
N PRO A 280 -1.00 -23.45 1.47
CA PRO A 280 0.13 -23.85 2.29
C PRO A 280 0.87 -22.64 2.83
N VAL A 281 1.15 -22.59 4.13
CA VAL A 281 1.81 -21.46 4.79
C VAL A 281 3.21 -21.16 4.22
N ASN A 282 3.88 -22.19 3.69
CA ASN A 282 5.17 -22.05 3.02
C ASN A 282 5.06 -21.59 1.55
N MET A 283 3.85 -21.61 0.96
CA MET A 283 3.59 -20.87 -0.28
C MET A 283 3.38 -19.40 0.11
N ALA A 284 4.48 -18.73 0.31
CA ALA A 284 4.57 -17.48 1.03
C ALA A 284 3.83 -16.34 0.33
N PHE A 285 3.89 -16.31 -1.02
CA PHE A 285 3.24 -15.29 -1.83
C PHE A 285 3.12 -15.80 -3.26
N ASN A 286 1.93 -15.73 -3.80
CA ASN A 286 1.73 -15.91 -5.22
C ASN A 286 1.03 -14.68 -5.79
N ALA A 287 1.55 -14.16 -6.88
CA ALA A 287 1.03 -12.95 -7.50
C ALA A 287 1.00 -13.10 -9.00
N GLY A 288 -0.07 -12.60 -9.60
CA GLY A 288 -0.22 -12.56 -11.04
C GLY A 288 -0.63 -11.21 -11.55
N SER A 289 -0.55 -11.04 -12.86
CA SER A 289 -0.94 -9.80 -13.53
C SER A 289 -1.43 -10.07 -14.93
N PHE A 290 -2.46 -9.35 -15.35
CA PHE A 290 -2.69 -9.09 -16.75
C PHE A 290 -1.88 -7.85 -17.14
N LEU A 291 -0.99 -7.98 -18.09
CA LEU A 291 -0.13 -6.91 -18.57
C LEU A 291 0.29 -7.13 -20.04
N MET A 292 0.72 -6.07 -20.69
CA MET A 292 1.23 -6.17 -22.05
C MET A 292 2.68 -6.64 -22.07
N ASN A 293 2.95 -7.66 -22.89
CA ASN A 293 4.31 -8.04 -23.27
C ASN A 293 4.39 -8.23 -24.79
N THR A 294 4.83 -7.19 -25.48
CA THR A 294 4.88 -7.13 -26.93
C THR A 294 5.90 -8.08 -27.57
N THR A 295 6.81 -8.69 -26.77
CA THR A 295 7.70 -9.74 -27.27
C THR A 295 6.97 -11.07 -27.45
N ILE A 296 5.84 -11.26 -26.77
CA ILE A 296 4.99 -12.45 -26.84
C ILE A 296 3.79 -12.19 -27.76
N THR A 297 3.09 -11.07 -27.55
CA THR A 297 1.94 -10.67 -28.35
C THR A 297 1.67 -9.16 -28.22
N SER A 298 1.26 -8.54 -29.32
CA SER A 298 0.80 -7.16 -29.36
C SER A 298 -0.73 -7.01 -29.39
N GLU A 299 -1.47 -8.12 -29.40
CA GLU A 299 -2.93 -8.13 -29.64
C GLU A 299 -3.77 -8.27 -28.38
N GLU A 300 -3.20 -8.82 -27.32
CA GLU A 300 -3.88 -9.08 -26.05
C GLU A 300 -2.89 -9.03 -24.89
N PRO A 301 -3.35 -8.81 -23.63
CA PRO A 301 -2.49 -8.96 -22.47
C PRO A 301 -2.06 -10.41 -22.29
N ILE A 302 -0.94 -10.64 -21.63
CA ILE A 302 -0.53 -11.94 -21.11
C ILE A 302 -1.05 -12.13 -19.69
N ILE A 303 -1.06 -13.39 -19.25
CA ILE A 303 -1.27 -13.77 -17.84
C ILE A 303 0.11 -14.14 -17.28
N PHE A 304 0.68 -13.26 -16.49
CA PHE A 304 1.89 -13.54 -15.72
C PHE A 304 1.49 -14.05 -14.34
N TRP A 305 2.20 -15.05 -13.81
CA TRP A 305 2.01 -15.51 -12.43
C TRP A 305 3.33 -15.99 -11.83
N SER A 306 3.61 -15.56 -10.62
CA SER A 306 4.81 -15.89 -9.87
C SER A 306 4.45 -16.55 -8.54
N PHE A 307 5.08 -17.67 -8.24
CA PHE A 307 4.99 -18.35 -6.95
C PHE A 307 6.32 -18.25 -6.22
N ALA A 308 6.29 -18.09 -4.90
CA ALA A 308 7.46 -18.18 -4.04
C ALA A 308 7.17 -19.13 -2.88
N TYR A 309 7.89 -20.23 -2.85
CA TYR A 309 7.79 -21.27 -1.83
C TYR A 309 9.00 -21.23 -0.89
N ARG A 310 8.73 -21.22 0.42
CA ARG A 310 9.75 -21.23 1.47
C ARG A 310 10.24 -22.66 1.68
N GLY A 311 11.18 -23.11 0.87
CA GLY A 311 11.73 -24.46 0.80
C GLY A 311 12.30 -24.78 -0.57
N THR A 312 12.56 -26.05 -0.83
CA THR A 312 13.16 -26.54 -2.06
C THR A 312 12.15 -26.69 -3.20
N ALA A 313 12.64 -26.81 -4.45
CA ALA A 313 11.84 -27.13 -5.62
C ALA A 313 11.04 -28.45 -5.43
N GLU A 314 11.66 -29.49 -4.85
CA GLU A 314 11.02 -30.79 -4.60
C GLU A 314 9.81 -30.66 -3.65
N GLU A 315 9.95 -29.84 -2.60
CA GLU A 315 8.87 -29.58 -1.66
C GLU A 315 7.75 -28.74 -2.28
N ALA A 316 8.09 -27.82 -3.20
CA ALA A 316 7.13 -26.99 -3.92
C ALA A 316 6.34 -27.75 -4.98
N GLU A 317 6.95 -28.78 -5.62
CA GLU A 317 6.42 -29.47 -6.79
C GLU A 317 5.00 -30.01 -6.58
N LYS A 318 4.70 -30.58 -5.42
CA LYS A 318 3.35 -31.10 -5.09
C LYS A 318 2.25 -30.03 -5.19
N TYR A 319 2.63 -28.75 -5.04
CA TYR A 319 1.69 -27.61 -5.14
C TYR A 319 1.73 -26.99 -6.54
N LEU A 320 2.87 -27.05 -7.23
CA LEU A 320 3.07 -26.46 -8.55
C LEU A 320 2.69 -27.40 -9.69
N ALA A 321 2.63 -28.72 -9.46
CA ALA A 321 2.26 -29.71 -10.48
C ALA A 321 0.99 -29.37 -11.29
N PRO A 322 -0.12 -28.84 -10.70
CA PRO A 322 -1.28 -28.42 -11.47
C PRO A 322 -0.98 -27.28 -12.46
N PHE A 323 -0.06 -26.38 -12.12
CA PHE A 323 0.33 -25.26 -12.96
C PHE A 323 1.35 -25.68 -14.01
N ASN A 324 2.28 -26.59 -13.67
CA ASN A 324 3.23 -27.22 -14.61
C ASN A 324 2.49 -27.99 -15.73
N ALA A 325 1.26 -28.46 -15.49
CA ALA A 325 0.45 -29.14 -16.50
C ALA A 325 -0.26 -28.17 -17.47
N ILE A 326 -0.23 -26.87 -17.23
CA ILE A 326 -0.84 -25.85 -18.12
C ILE A 326 0.25 -25.33 -19.07
N GLU A 327 0.07 -25.51 -20.37
CA GLU A 327 1.05 -25.07 -21.38
C GLU A 327 1.33 -23.56 -21.25
N ALA A 328 2.52 -23.21 -20.79
CA ALA A 328 3.01 -21.84 -20.67
C ALA A 328 3.81 -21.46 -21.94
N VAL A 329 3.76 -20.19 -22.31
CA VAL A 329 4.61 -19.66 -23.42
C VAL A 329 5.99 -19.28 -22.95
N TYR A 330 6.16 -19.09 -21.64
CA TYR A 330 7.44 -18.84 -20.99
C TYR A 330 7.38 -19.28 -19.52
N GLU A 331 8.46 -19.84 -19.05
CA GLU A 331 8.66 -20.21 -17.64
C GLU A 331 10.07 -19.81 -17.19
N GLU A 332 10.19 -19.42 -15.94
CA GLU A 332 11.45 -19.17 -15.27
C GLU A 332 11.36 -19.66 -13.82
N MET A 333 12.30 -20.46 -13.39
CA MET A 333 12.30 -21.00 -12.03
C MET A 333 13.71 -21.06 -11.47
N GLY A 334 13.81 -21.13 -10.15
CA GLY A 334 15.11 -21.30 -9.50
C GLY A 334 15.00 -21.34 -7.98
N ASP A 335 16.08 -21.75 -7.38
CA ASP A 335 16.28 -21.81 -5.94
C ASP A 335 17.25 -20.70 -5.51
N VAL A 336 16.77 -19.80 -4.65
CA VAL A 336 17.52 -18.63 -4.18
C VAL A 336 17.30 -18.40 -2.69
N PRO A 337 18.20 -17.71 -1.98
CA PRO A 337 17.90 -17.26 -0.61
C PRO A 337 16.82 -16.18 -0.60
N TYR A 338 16.06 -16.09 0.50
CA TYR A 338 14.95 -15.16 0.65
C TYR A 338 15.21 -13.71 0.18
N PRO A 339 16.37 -13.07 0.47
CA PRO A 339 16.65 -11.72 0.01
C PRO A 339 16.67 -11.54 -1.52
N GLN A 340 16.74 -12.62 -2.29
CA GLN A 340 16.70 -12.58 -3.75
C GLN A 340 15.28 -12.82 -4.32
N ILE A 341 14.33 -13.26 -3.50
CA ILE A 341 12.94 -13.48 -3.93
C ILE A 341 12.27 -12.20 -4.46
N PRO A 342 12.44 -11.00 -3.87
CA PRO A 342 11.90 -9.78 -4.47
C PRO A 342 12.35 -9.58 -5.91
N LYS A 343 13.63 -9.86 -6.24
CA LYS A 343 14.14 -9.76 -7.62
C LYS A 343 13.51 -10.82 -8.53
N ALA A 344 13.41 -12.05 -8.07
CA ALA A 344 12.80 -13.14 -8.82
C ALA A 344 11.31 -12.88 -9.14
N GLN A 345 10.60 -12.17 -8.26
CA GLN A 345 9.18 -11.81 -8.41
C GLN A 345 8.94 -10.41 -9.03
N GLY A 346 9.98 -9.71 -9.48
CA GLY A 346 9.84 -8.38 -10.11
C GLY A 346 9.45 -7.25 -9.13
N THR A 347 9.83 -7.37 -7.85
CA THR A 347 9.49 -6.41 -6.78
C THR A 347 10.73 -5.80 -6.09
N SER A 348 11.91 -5.89 -6.75
CA SER A 348 13.15 -5.30 -6.25
C SER A 348 13.26 -3.80 -6.56
N MET A 349 14.23 -3.14 -5.94
CA MET A 349 14.54 -1.72 -6.18
C MET A 349 14.75 -1.36 -7.65
N SER A 350 15.24 -2.30 -8.48
CA SER A 350 15.50 -2.09 -9.91
C SER A 350 14.29 -2.35 -10.81
N ASP A 351 13.20 -2.89 -10.28
CA ASP A 351 12.03 -3.28 -11.07
C ASP A 351 11.04 -2.11 -11.27
N PRO A 352 10.23 -2.14 -12.33
CA PRO A 352 9.31 -1.04 -12.68
C PRO A 352 8.37 -0.62 -11.55
N ILE A 353 7.95 -1.57 -10.69
CA ILE A 353 7.06 -1.31 -9.55
C ILE A 353 7.68 -0.34 -8.53
N CYS A 354 8.99 -0.18 -8.50
CA CYS A 354 9.72 0.72 -7.60
C CYS A 354 10.12 2.06 -8.25
N GLN A 355 9.77 2.29 -9.52
CA GLN A 355 10.08 3.55 -10.19
C GLN A 355 9.16 4.67 -9.70
N HIS A 356 9.73 5.85 -9.49
CA HIS A 356 9.03 7.05 -9.05
C HIS A 356 8.69 7.98 -10.22
N GLY A 357 7.78 8.93 -9.97
CA GLY A 357 7.46 10.02 -10.89
C GLY A 357 6.48 9.65 -12.00
N ASN A 358 5.82 8.51 -11.90
CA ASN A 358 4.74 8.12 -12.81
C ASN A 358 3.38 8.64 -12.32
N VAL A 359 2.45 8.82 -13.25
CA VAL A 359 1.06 9.19 -12.91
C VAL A 359 0.21 7.93 -12.89
N HIS A 360 -0.04 7.39 -11.71
CA HIS A 360 -0.80 6.16 -11.51
C HIS A 360 -2.29 6.44 -11.28
N ARG A 361 -3.15 5.62 -11.88
CA ARG A 361 -4.59 5.54 -11.60
C ARG A 361 -4.90 4.14 -11.11
N THR A 362 -5.45 4.04 -9.90
CA THR A 362 -5.56 2.76 -9.19
C THR A 362 -6.97 2.51 -8.70
N SER A 363 -7.32 1.25 -8.54
CA SER A 363 -8.43 0.77 -7.71
C SER A 363 -8.10 -0.58 -7.10
N THR A 364 -8.75 -0.90 -5.99
CA THR A 364 -8.48 -2.14 -5.24
C THR A 364 -9.77 -2.71 -4.69
N VAL A 365 -9.79 -4.02 -4.51
CA VAL A 365 -10.86 -4.74 -3.81
C VAL A 365 -10.29 -6.03 -3.21
N PHE A 366 -10.81 -6.47 -2.06
CA PHE A 366 -10.55 -7.79 -1.52
C PHE A 366 -11.50 -8.83 -2.10
N LEU A 367 -10.98 -10.03 -2.37
CA LEU A 367 -11.76 -11.15 -2.87
C LEU A 367 -11.57 -12.38 -1.99
N ARG A 368 -12.58 -13.26 -1.99
CA ARG A 368 -12.50 -14.59 -1.35
C ARG A 368 -12.22 -15.70 -2.33
N VAL A 369 -12.60 -15.51 -3.59
CA VAL A 369 -12.44 -16.46 -4.67
C VAL A 369 -12.16 -15.73 -5.98
N TRP A 370 -11.35 -16.33 -6.83
CA TRP A 370 -11.18 -15.86 -8.20
C TRP A 370 -12.40 -16.29 -9.02
N ASN A 371 -13.27 -15.35 -9.39
CA ASN A 371 -14.39 -15.63 -10.27
C ASN A 371 -13.93 -15.65 -11.73
N ALA A 372 -13.75 -16.82 -12.33
CA ALA A 372 -13.23 -16.97 -13.69
C ALA A 372 -14.05 -16.21 -14.75
N THR A 373 -15.36 -16.03 -14.54
CA THR A 373 -16.20 -15.22 -15.44
C THR A 373 -15.87 -13.74 -15.32
N ALA A 374 -15.68 -13.23 -14.10
CA ALA A 374 -15.28 -11.84 -13.88
C ALA A 374 -13.87 -11.60 -14.44
N GLU A 375 -12.93 -12.52 -14.20
CA GLU A 375 -11.57 -12.44 -14.73
C GLU A 375 -11.54 -12.45 -16.27
N ARG A 376 -12.41 -13.25 -16.91
CA ARG A 376 -12.57 -13.23 -18.38
C ARG A 376 -13.10 -11.88 -18.87
N LEU A 377 -14.08 -11.30 -18.22
CA LEU A 377 -14.61 -9.97 -18.58
C LEU A 377 -13.54 -8.89 -18.45
N ILE A 378 -12.76 -8.92 -17.38
CA ILE A 378 -11.63 -8.01 -17.13
C ILE A 378 -10.57 -8.16 -18.22
N PHE A 379 -10.20 -9.41 -18.55
CA PHE A 379 -9.23 -9.70 -19.61
C PHE A 379 -9.68 -9.21 -20.97
N GLU A 380 -10.93 -9.48 -21.37
CA GLU A 380 -11.48 -9.02 -22.64
C GLU A 380 -11.61 -7.50 -22.70
N GLY A 381 -11.96 -6.86 -21.58
CA GLY A 381 -11.94 -5.40 -21.45
C GLY A 381 -10.54 -4.81 -21.62
N PHE A 382 -9.50 -5.49 -21.14
CA PHE A 382 -8.11 -5.12 -21.39
C PHE A 382 -7.76 -5.27 -22.89
N LYS A 383 -8.07 -6.42 -23.48
CA LYS A 383 -7.84 -6.70 -24.90
C LYS A 383 -8.51 -5.66 -25.82
N GLN A 384 -9.73 -5.23 -25.49
CA GLN A 384 -10.40 -4.15 -26.23
C GLN A 384 -9.59 -2.84 -26.17
N ARG A 385 -9.02 -2.51 -25.01
CA ARG A 385 -8.20 -1.30 -24.84
C ARG A 385 -6.87 -1.38 -25.56
N VAL A 386 -6.30 -2.58 -25.71
CA VAL A 386 -5.11 -2.78 -26.58
C VAL A 386 -5.40 -2.32 -28.01
N ALA A 387 -6.59 -2.60 -28.54
CA ALA A 387 -6.99 -2.18 -29.87
C ALA A 387 -7.39 -0.68 -29.96
N GLN A 388 -7.97 -0.12 -28.90
CA GLN A 388 -8.54 1.23 -28.89
C GLN A 388 -7.53 2.31 -28.48
N ASP A 389 -6.75 2.07 -27.43
CA ASP A 389 -5.71 2.96 -26.90
C ASP A 389 -4.50 2.14 -26.41
N PRO A 390 -3.60 1.74 -27.35
CA PRO A 390 -2.45 0.92 -27.00
C PRO A 390 -1.47 1.60 -26.01
N VAL A 391 -1.47 2.94 -25.93
CA VAL A 391 -0.64 3.68 -24.97
C VAL A 391 -1.16 3.48 -23.54
N LEU A 392 -2.48 3.61 -23.34
CA LEU A 392 -3.10 3.34 -22.04
C LEU A 392 -2.96 1.86 -21.65
N ALA A 393 -3.19 0.95 -22.61
CA ALA A 393 -3.05 -0.48 -22.40
C ALA A 393 -1.62 -0.89 -22.01
N ALA A 394 -0.60 -0.32 -22.65
CA ALA A 394 0.81 -0.60 -22.34
C ALA A 394 1.22 -0.15 -20.93
N GLY A 395 0.57 0.88 -20.40
CA GLY A 395 0.78 1.38 -19.02
C GLY A 395 -0.03 0.64 -17.94
N ALA A 396 -0.87 -0.32 -18.33
CA ALA A 396 -1.77 -0.99 -17.38
C ALA A 396 -1.18 -2.30 -16.84
N ASN A 397 -1.46 -2.51 -15.55
CA ASN A 397 -1.17 -3.75 -14.83
C ASN A 397 -2.38 -4.06 -13.92
N ILE A 398 -3.01 -5.19 -14.15
CA ILE A 398 -4.13 -5.68 -13.34
C ILE A 398 -3.61 -6.80 -12.45
N MET A 399 -3.27 -6.43 -11.22
CA MET A 399 -2.52 -7.26 -10.29
C MET A 399 -3.45 -8.08 -9.39
N HIS A 400 -3.06 -9.33 -9.18
CA HIS A 400 -3.72 -10.33 -8.34
C HIS A 400 -2.71 -10.82 -7.31
N GLU A 401 -3.05 -10.75 -6.04
CA GLU A 401 -2.20 -11.23 -4.95
C GLU A 401 -2.93 -12.31 -4.15
N GLY A 402 -2.31 -13.47 -3.99
CA GLY A 402 -2.82 -14.58 -3.20
C GLY A 402 -1.88 -14.89 -2.03
N TYR A 403 -2.47 -15.08 -0.86
CA TYR A 403 -1.74 -15.32 0.37
C TYR A 403 -2.30 -16.53 1.12
N SER A 404 -1.48 -17.15 1.97
CA SER A 404 -1.98 -17.99 3.04
C SER A 404 -2.53 -17.11 4.15
N THR A 405 -3.75 -17.31 4.59
CA THR A 405 -4.41 -16.51 5.62
C THR A 405 -4.29 -17.06 7.03
N GLU A 406 -3.68 -18.25 7.23
CA GLU A 406 -3.64 -18.96 8.52
C GLU A 406 -3.14 -18.06 9.65
N GLY A 407 -1.98 -17.40 9.47
CA GLY A 407 -1.44 -16.49 10.48
C GLY A 407 -2.28 -15.22 10.68
N VAL A 408 -2.95 -14.73 9.63
CA VAL A 408 -3.81 -13.55 9.69
C VAL A 408 -5.12 -13.86 10.42
N GLU A 409 -5.74 -15.00 10.13
CA GLU A 409 -6.99 -15.46 10.76
C GLU A 409 -6.80 -15.91 12.22
N ALA A 410 -5.59 -16.34 12.58
CA ALA A 410 -5.26 -16.66 13.98
C ALA A 410 -5.38 -15.44 14.91
N VAL A 411 -5.36 -14.23 14.37
CA VAL A 411 -5.51 -12.99 15.13
C VAL A 411 -6.98 -12.53 15.12
N ALA A 412 -7.56 -12.39 16.30
CA ALA A 412 -8.97 -11.98 16.43
C ALA A 412 -9.22 -10.61 15.76
N SER A 413 -10.23 -10.52 14.89
CA SER A 413 -10.55 -9.30 14.13
C SER A 413 -10.78 -8.07 15.00
N ALA A 414 -11.34 -8.24 16.19
CA ALA A 414 -11.58 -7.14 17.15
C ALA A 414 -10.30 -6.62 17.84
N SER A 415 -9.16 -7.33 17.74
CA SER A 415 -7.92 -6.97 18.44
C SER A 415 -7.13 -5.83 17.77
N SER A 416 -7.52 -5.41 16.57
CA SER A 416 -6.87 -4.34 15.82
C SER A 416 -7.88 -3.57 14.97
N ALA A 417 -7.47 -2.41 14.46
CA ALA A 417 -8.28 -1.63 13.53
C ALA A 417 -8.38 -2.25 12.13
N TYR A 418 -7.48 -3.17 11.77
CA TYR A 418 -7.50 -3.87 10.49
C TYR A 418 -8.68 -4.86 10.40
N PRO A 419 -9.63 -4.72 9.43
CA PRO A 419 -10.87 -5.51 9.42
C PRO A 419 -10.82 -6.79 8.58
N PHE A 420 -9.99 -6.84 7.52
CA PHE A 420 -10.10 -7.79 6.42
C PHE A 420 -9.28 -9.08 6.64
N ARG A 421 -9.56 -9.82 7.74
CA ARG A 421 -8.74 -10.97 8.11
C ARG A 421 -9.09 -12.27 7.41
N SER A 422 -10.32 -12.38 6.89
CA SER A 422 -10.79 -13.58 6.17
C SER A 422 -10.68 -13.47 4.65
N ASP A 423 -10.08 -12.38 4.15
CA ASP A 423 -9.93 -12.14 2.72
C ASP A 423 -8.59 -12.70 2.24
N ARG A 424 -8.64 -13.55 1.20
CA ARG A 424 -7.52 -14.34 0.72
C ARG A 424 -6.76 -13.70 -0.41
N HIS A 425 -7.46 -12.84 -1.14
CA HIS A 425 -6.94 -12.25 -2.36
C HIS A 425 -7.06 -10.74 -2.28
N LEU A 426 -5.97 -10.10 -2.60
CA LEU A 426 -5.89 -8.65 -2.74
C LEU A 426 -5.67 -8.32 -4.22
N THR A 427 -6.36 -7.32 -4.71
CA THR A 427 -6.22 -6.90 -6.10
C THR A 427 -5.81 -5.44 -6.19
N LEU A 428 -5.09 -5.11 -7.26
CA LEU A 428 -4.74 -3.75 -7.59
C LEU A 428 -4.83 -3.56 -9.11
N PHE A 429 -5.82 -2.81 -9.58
CA PHE A 429 -5.74 -2.20 -10.89
C PHE A 429 -4.78 -1.02 -10.81
N ASN A 430 -3.85 -0.94 -11.75
CA ASN A 430 -2.93 0.17 -11.89
C ASN A 430 -2.74 0.51 -13.36
N ALA A 431 -2.97 1.76 -13.75
CA ALA A 431 -2.64 2.26 -15.07
C ALA A 431 -1.74 3.48 -14.94
N ILE A 432 -0.59 3.43 -15.61
CA ILE A 432 0.30 4.58 -15.76
C ILE A 432 -0.17 5.38 -16.97
N VAL A 433 -0.42 6.67 -16.76
CA VAL A 433 -0.82 7.59 -17.83
C VAL A 433 0.26 8.64 -18.06
N PRO A 434 0.41 9.15 -19.30
CA PRO A 434 1.34 10.24 -19.58
C PRO A 434 0.99 11.50 -18.78
N HIS A 435 1.99 12.26 -18.37
CA HIS A 435 1.78 13.54 -17.71
C HIS A 435 0.96 14.50 -18.60
N ASN A 436 0.01 15.21 -18.00
CA ASN A 436 -0.84 16.20 -18.67
C ASN A 436 -1.77 15.64 -19.77
N ASP A 437 -1.99 14.34 -19.81
CA ASP A 437 -2.96 13.71 -20.72
C ASP A 437 -4.30 13.50 -20.01
N THR A 438 -5.09 14.56 -19.91
CA THR A 438 -6.39 14.55 -19.20
C THR A 438 -7.38 13.53 -19.80
N ALA A 439 -7.33 13.29 -21.10
CA ALA A 439 -8.23 12.34 -21.75
C ALA A 439 -7.93 10.90 -21.30
N ARG A 440 -6.63 10.49 -21.35
CA ARG A 440 -6.22 9.17 -20.85
C ARG A 440 -6.37 9.05 -19.34
N GLU A 441 -6.17 10.12 -18.61
CA GLU A 441 -6.40 10.16 -17.17
C GLU A 441 -7.85 9.82 -16.82
N GLN A 442 -8.83 10.43 -17.51
CA GLN A 442 -10.25 10.12 -17.34
C GLN A 442 -10.57 8.69 -17.78
N ALA A 443 -10.02 8.23 -18.91
CA ALA A 443 -10.21 6.87 -19.39
C ALA A 443 -9.63 5.82 -18.40
N ALA A 444 -8.47 6.09 -17.80
CA ALA A 444 -7.87 5.24 -16.79
C ALA A 444 -8.72 5.14 -15.50
N TRP A 445 -9.29 6.26 -15.03
CA TRP A 445 -10.22 6.26 -13.89
C TRP A 445 -11.49 5.47 -14.18
N ALA A 446 -12.07 5.63 -15.38
CA ALA A 446 -13.24 4.86 -15.80
C ALA A 446 -12.93 3.37 -15.84
N TRP A 447 -11.76 3.00 -16.36
CA TRP A 447 -11.30 1.61 -16.40
C TRP A 447 -11.01 1.05 -15.00
N ALA A 448 -10.38 1.82 -14.12
CA ALA A 448 -10.14 1.44 -12.74
C ALA A 448 -11.46 1.13 -12.00
N ALA A 449 -12.49 1.95 -12.20
CA ALA A 449 -13.81 1.74 -11.64
C ALA A 449 -14.49 0.49 -12.23
N GLU A 450 -14.43 0.30 -13.55
CA GLU A 450 -14.99 -0.86 -14.24
C GLU A 450 -14.39 -2.17 -13.72
N VAL A 451 -13.05 -2.27 -13.64
CA VAL A 451 -12.36 -3.47 -13.16
C VAL A 451 -12.72 -3.76 -11.70
N ARG A 452 -12.71 -2.75 -10.84
CA ARG A 452 -13.15 -2.88 -9.44
C ARG A 452 -14.57 -3.43 -9.34
N ASP A 453 -15.49 -2.87 -10.12
CA ASP A 453 -16.90 -3.25 -10.07
C ASP A 453 -17.12 -4.66 -10.63
N GLN A 454 -16.36 -5.08 -11.65
CA GLN A 454 -16.36 -6.45 -12.18
C GLN A 454 -15.83 -7.45 -11.15
N TRP A 455 -14.73 -7.16 -10.45
CA TRP A 455 -14.23 -7.99 -9.36
C TRP A 455 -15.26 -8.12 -8.24
N ASN A 456 -15.85 -6.98 -7.79
CA ASN A 456 -16.84 -7.00 -6.72
C ASN A 456 -18.11 -7.76 -7.12
N ALA A 457 -18.57 -7.63 -8.36
CA ALA A 457 -19.72 -8.38 -8.89
C ALA A 457 -19.46 -9.90 -8.91
N GLY A 458 -18.21 -10.32 -9.05
CA GLY A 458 -17.78 -11.70 -8.92
C GLY A 458 -17.83 -12.27 -7.50
N GLN A 459 -18.20 -11.45 -6.48
CA GLN A 459 -18.27 -11.79 -5.05
C GLN A 459 -19.70 -11.65 -4.51
N PRO A 460 -20.62 -12.59 -4.77
CA PRO A 460 -22.03 -12.43 -4.42
C PRO A 460 -22.26 -12.17 -2.93
N GLY A 461 -23.11 -11.19 -2.64
CA GLY A 461 -23.51 -10.85 -1.27
C GLY A 461 -22.44 -10.11 -0.46
N ARG A 462 -21.35 -9.67 -1.08
CA ARG A 462 -20.27 -8.94 -0.45
C ARG A 462 -20.42 -7.44 -0.65
N LEU A 463 -20.14 -6.67 0.40
CA LEU A 463 -19.98 -5.23 0.30
C LEU A 463 -18.62 -4.89 -0.31
N LEU A 464 -18.51 -3.76 -0.98
CA LEU A 464 -17.25 -3.29 -1.55
C LEU A 464 -16.29 -2.90 -0.42
N ASP A 465 -15.10 -3.47 -0.46
CA ASP A 465 -14.00 -3.23 0.47
C ASP A 465 -12.77 -2.71 -0.28
N ALA A 466 -11.88 -2.03 0.43
CA ALA A 466 -10.65 -1.52 -0.16
C ALA A 466 -9.49 -1.59 0.84
N TYR A 467 -8.37 -2.12 0.42
CA TYR A 467 -7.16 -2.11 1.22
C TYR A 467 -6.65 -0.68 1.40
N VAL A 468 -6.56 -0.21 2.65
CA VAL A 468 -6.22 1.20 2.96
C VAL A 468 -4.88 1.65 2.37
N ASN A 469 -3.91 0.73 2.22
CA ASN A 469 -2.62 1.05 1.61
C ASN A 469 -2.68 1.15 0.08
N TYR A 470 -3.71 0.61 -0.56
CA TYR A 470 -3.99 0.71 -2.00
C TYR A 470 -5.12 1.69 -2.31
N ALA A 471 -5.80 2.17 -1.28
CA ALA A 471 -6.89 3.13 -1.41
C ALA A 471 -6.37 4.48 -1.91
N ASN A 472 -7.08 5.06 -2.88
CA ASN A 472 -6.73 6.33 -3.50
C ASN A 472 -7.45 7.54 -2.86
N GLY A 473 -8.28 7.31 -1.83
CA GLY A 473 -8.99 8.35 -1.09
C GLY A 473 -10.40 8.66 -1.59
N PHE A 474 -10.89 7.94 -2.61
CA PHE A 474 -12.28 8.04 -3.07
C PHE A 474 -13.20 7.01 -2.41
N GLU A 475 -12.63 6.03 -1.72
CA GLU A 475 -13.35 5.01 -0.97
C GLU A 475 -13.96 5.60 0.31
N THR A 476 -15.12 5.08 0.70
CA THR A 476 -15.76 5.48 1.97
C THR A 476 -14.96 5.00 3.19
N LEU A 477 -15.31 5.50 4.36
CA LEU A 477 -14.68 5.07 5.60
C LEU A 477 -14.94 3.56 5.85
N GLU A 478 -16.17 3.12 5.57
CA GLU A 478 -16.60 1.73 5.68
C GLU A 478 -15.80 0.80 4.76
N GLN A 479 -15.60 1.22 3.52
CA GLN A 479 -14.82 0.44 2.55
C GLN A 479 -13.36 0.25 3.00
N ARG A 480 -12.75 1.25 3.64
CA ARG A 480 -11.34 1.21 4.06
C ARG A 480 -11.12 0.54 5.42
N TYR A 481 -12.07 0.69 6.34
CA TYR A 481 -11.89 0.28 7.75
C TYR A 481 -12.94 -0.72 8.25
N GLY A 482 -13.74 -1.30 7.33
CA GLY A 482 -14.76 -2.30 7.65
C GLY A 482 -16.14 -1.68 7.90
N HIS A 483 -17.15 -2.53 7.76
CA HIS A 483 -18.56 -2.12 7.83
C HIS A 483 -19.18 -2.25 9.23
N GLU A 484 -18.40 -2.66 10.24
CA GLU A 484 -18.87 -2.79 11.62
C GLU A 484 -18.94 -1.41 12.29
N SER A 485 -20.15 -0.99 12.71
CA SER A 485 -20.40 0.32 13.34
C SER A 485 -19.51 0.57 14.55
N TRP A 486 -19.29 -0.46 15.41
CA TRP A 486 -18.45 -0.34 16.59
C TRP A 486 -16.98 0.01 16.26
N ARG A 487 -16.45 -0.51 15.13
CA ARG A 487 -15.08 -0.25 14.66
C ARG A 487 -14.94 1.21 14.22
N LEU A 488 -15.90 1.68 13.44
CA LEU A 488 -15.91 3.05 12.92
C LEU A 488 -16.10 4.08 14.04
N GLU A 489 -16.99 3.80 15.00
CA GLU A 489 -17.18 4.63 16.19
C GLU A 489 -15.91 4.71 17.04
N ARG A 490 -15.25 3.57 17.25
CA ARG A 490 -13.98 3.51 17.97
C ARG A 490 -12.88 4.30 17.27
N LEU A 491 -12.75 4.20 15.94
CA LEU A 491 -11.80 4.97 15.14
C LEU A 491 -12.07 6.48 15.24
N ARG A 492 -13.33 6.91 15.14
CA ARG A 492 -13.70 8.33 15.31
C ARG A 492 -13.39 8.83 16.73
N SER A 493 -13.67 8.03 17.76
CA SER A 493 -13.34 8.34 19.14
C SER A 493 -11.84 8.51 19.35
N LEU A 494 -11.02 7.60 18.83
CA LEU A 494 -9.55 7.70 18.88
C LEU A 494 -9.05 8.95 18.13
N LYS A 495 -9.61 9.24 16.96
CA LYS A 495 -9.25 10.43 16.20
C LYS A 495 -9.55 11.71 16.97
N ALA A 496 -10.73 11.80 17.59
CA ALA A 496 -11.11 12.93 18.43
C ALA A 496 -10.21 13.10 19.66
N GLN A 497 -9.70 11.99 20.21
CA GLN A 497 -8.83 11.99 21.39
C GLN A 497 -7.37 12.36 21.07
N TYR A 498 -6.78 11.75 20.02
CA TYR A 498 -5.34 11.82 19.73
C TYR A 498 -4.97 12.85 18.65
N ASP A 499 -5.90 13.23 17.80
CA ASP A 499 -5.71 14.26 16.77
C ASP A 499 -6.98 15.09 16.55
N PRO A 500 -7.45 15.82 17.59
CA PRO A 500 -8.70 16.60 17.55
C PRO A 500 -8.69 17.70 16.49
N ASP A 501 -7.51 18.22 16.14
CA ASP A 501 -7.32 19.28 15.15
C ASP A 501 -7.08 18.72 13.74
N ASN A 502 -7.09 17.38 13.62
CA ASN A 502 -6.91 16.67 12.35
C ASN A 502 -5.64 17.06 11.59
N CYS A 503 -4.50 17.11 12.29
CA CYS A 503 -3.19 17.37 11.70
C CYS A 503 -2.79 16.25 10.72
N PHE A 504 -3.15 14.99 11.03
CA PHE A 504 -2.85 13.81 10.21
C PHE A 504 -4.00 13.49 9.24
N ARG A 505 -4.31 14.41 8.31
CA ARG A 505 -5.44 14.34 7.36
C ARG A 505 -5.05 14.02 5.92
N TYR A 506 -3.76 13.90 5.65
CA TYR A 506 -3.28 13.82 4.27
C TYR A 506 -3.23 12.42 3.69
N TYR A 507 -3.48 11.38 4.49
CA TYR A 507 -3.51 10.00 4.01
C TYR A 507 -4.72 9.26 4.55
N ASN A 508 -5.70 8.98 3.68
CA ASN A 508 -6.92 8.22 4.00
C ASN A 508 -7.56 8.63 5.34
N PRO A 509 -7.95 9.91 5.50
CA PRO A 509 -8.33 10.46 6.79
C PRO A 509 -9.60 9.84 7.37
N ILE A 510 -9.59 9.66 8.68
CA ILE A 510 -10.78 9.39 9.49
C ILE A 510 -11.42 10.74 9.80
N ILE A 511 -12.69 10.90 9.40
CA ILE A 511 -13.46 12.11 9.62
C ILE A 511 -14.26 11.96 10.92
N VAL A 512 -14.13 12.93 11.82
CA VAL A 512 -14.99 13.09 13.00
C VAL A 512 -16.08 14.06 12.61
N ASN A 513 -17.33 13.62 12.61
CA ASN A 513 -18.52 14.45 12.33
C ASN A 513 -18.83 15.40 13.48
#